data_e0926116ea202ccbf046ec34038c5359
#
_entry.id   e0926116ea202ccbf046ec34038c5359
#
_cell.length_a   1.000
_cell.length_b   1.000
_cell.length_c   1.000
_cell.angle_alpha   90.00
_cell.angle_beta   90.00
_cell.angle_gamma   90.00
#
_symmetry.space_group_name_H-M   'P 1'
#
loop_
_entity.id
_entity.type
_entity.pdbx_description
1 polymer ?
#
loop_
_entity_poly.entity_id
_entity_poly.type
_entity_poly.pdbx_seq_one_letter_code
_entity_poly.pdbx_strand_id
1 'polypeptide(L)'
;FEMPPNTIRENTFCCGSGSSLNPDEYLEMRFRGGLPRANAVRYVHEKYGVNHVGCICAIDRAVFPALFDYWVPDMEVTGIHELVANALVFPGEKEKTTDLRERPLKGMRTDQDENEQGNQDG
;
A
#
# COMPACT_ATOMS: atom_id res chain seq x y z
N PHE A 1 14.56 2.20 3.15
CA PHE A 1 15.08 1.01 3.86
C PHE A 1 14.84 -0.23 3.04
N GLU A 2 15.78 -1.14 3.07
CA GLU A 2 15.62 -2.47 2.53
C GLU A 2 15.10 -3.42 3.60
N MET A 3 14.34 -4.41 3.15
CA MET A 3 13.90 -5.53 4.00
C MET A 3 15.12 -6.32 4.51
N PRO A 4 14.96 -7.15 5.58
CA PRO A 4 16.06 -7.98 6.06
C PRO A 4 16.72 -8.79 4.93
N PRO A 5 18.06 -8.96 4.90
CA PRO A 5 18.79 -9.59 3.79
C PRO A 5 18.30 -10.98 3.40
N ASN A 6 17.75 -11.72 4.33
CA ASN A 6 17.18 -13.06 4.10
C ASN A 6 15.75 -13.03 3.52
N THR A 7 15.23 -11.88 3.18
CA THR A 7 13.85 -11.70 2.67
C THR A 7 13.77 -10.87 1.39
N ILE A 8 14.92 -10.60 0.74
CA ILE A 8 15.03 -9.77 -0.46
C ILE A 8 15.52 -10.59 -1.65
N ARG A 9 15.37 -10.02 -2.84
CA ARG A 9 15.80 -10.61 -4.11
C ARG A 9 15.19 -12.01 -4.30
N GLU A 10 16.02 -13.02 -4.50
CA GLU A 10 15.61 -14.43 -4.64
C GLU A 10 14.90 -15.01 -3.40
N ASN A 11 15.12 -14.42 -2.25
CA ASN A 11 14.50 -14.84 -0.99
C ASN A 11 13.24 -14.02 -0.63
N THR A 12 12.71 -13.24 -1.57
CA THR A 12 11.53 -12.44 -1.35
C THR A 12 10.31 -13.32 -1.07
N PHE A 13 9.64 -13.09 0.05
CA PHE A 13 8.43 -13.83 0.43
C PHE A 13 7.24 -13.47 -0.45
N CYS A 14 6.34 -14.42 -0.64
CA CYS A 14 5.08 -14.25 -1.34
C CYS A 14 4.19 -13.20 -0.67
N CYS A 15 3.40 -12.47 -1.47
CA CYS A 15 2.37 -11.55 -0.97
C CYS A 15 1.13 -12.27 -0.43
N GLY A 16 1.01 -13.57 -0.65
CA GLY A 16 -0.13 -14.39 -0.22
C GLY A 16 -1.28 -14.47 -1.24
N SER A 17 -1.25 -13.71 -2.35
CA SER A 17 -2.37 -13.67 -3.30
C SER A 17 -2.51 -14.92 -4.16
N GLY A 18 -1.43 -15.69 -4.36
CA GLY A 18 -1.44 -16.94 -5.12
C GLY A 18 -1.95 -16.82 -6.55
N SER A 19 -1.78 -15.66 -7.18
CA SER A 19 -2.23 -15.30 -8.54
C SER A 19 -3.75 -15.39 -8.80
N SER A 20 -4.49 -16.21 -8.06
CA SER A 20 -5.92 -16.47 -8.30
C SER A 20 -6.77 -16.49 -7.02
N LEU A 21 -6.17 -16.31 -5.86
CA LEU A 21 -6.87 -16.33 -4.57
C LEU A 21 -7.46 -14.95 -4.23
N ASN A 22 -8.06 -14.29 -5.21
CA ASN A 22 -8.67 -12.97 -5.02
C ASN A 22 -10.06 -12.98 -4.38
N PRO A 23 -10.93 -14.01 -4.56
CA PRO A 23 -12.21 -14.06 -3.88
C PRO A 23 -12.09 -14.02 -2.36
N ASP A 24 -13.05 -13.40 -1.69
CA ASP A 24 -13.07 -13.21 -0.24
C ASP A 24 -13.07 -14.52 0.54
N GLU A 25 -13.58 -15.61 -0.06
CA GLU A 25 -13.55 -16.95 0.53
C GLU A 25 -12.13 -17.46 0.81
N TYR A 26 -11.11 -16.93 0.13
CA TYR A 26 -9.69 -17.29 0.33
C TYR A 26 -8.93 -16.27 1.19
N LEU A 27 -9.60 -15.31 1.80
CA LEU A 27 -8.96 -14.22 2.55
C LEU A 27 -8.07 -14.76 3.68
N GLU A 28 -8.54 -15.74 4.44
CA GLU A 28 -7.77 -16.36 5.52
C GLU A 28 -6.50 -17.06 5.00
N MET A 29 -6.63 -17.78 3.89
CA MET A 29 -5.48 -18.44 3.25
C MET A 29 -4.46 -17.41 2.76
N ARG A 30 -4.91 -16.31 2.16
CA ARG A 30 -4.05 -15.21 1.72
C ARG A 30 -3.31 -14.57 2.90
N PHE A 31 -3.99 -14.31 4.00
CA PHE A 31 -3.40 -13.73 5.19
C PHE A 31 -2.35 -14.64 5.83
N ARG A 32 -2.62 -15.94 5.87
CA ARG A 32 -1.64 -16.93 6.35
C ARG A 32 -0.46 -17.06 5.39
N GLY A 33 -0.72 -17.11 4.09
CA GLY A 33 0.32 -17.19 3.06
C GLY A 33 1.21 -15.95 2.99
N GLY A 34 0.64 -14.76 3.27
CA GLY A 34 1.36 -13.50 3.32
C GLY A 34 2.06 -13.19 4.66
N LEU A 35 1.82 -13.99 5.70
CA LEU A 35 2.39 -13.75 7.03
C LEU A 35 3.92 -13.63 7.05
N PRO A 36 4.71 -14.45 6.34
CA PRO A 36 6.15 -14.28 6.30
C PRO A 36 6.58 -12.92 5.75
N ARG A 37 5.87 -12.43 4.72
CA ARG A 37 6.08 -11.08 4.17
C ARG A 37 5.70 -10.01 5.21
N ALA A 38 4.56 -10.14 5.86
CA ALA A 38 4.11 -9.22 6.88
C ALA A 38 5.09 -9.16 8.07
N ASN A 39 5.65 -10.30 8.49
CA ASN A 39 6.66 -10.33 9.55
C ASN A 39 7.96 -9.60 9.16
N ALA A 40 8.39 -9.72 7.91
CA ALA A 40 9.55 -8.99 7.41
C ALA A 40 9.31 -7.46 7.41
N VAL A 41 8.10 -7.03 7.02
CA VAL A 41 7.69 -5.62 7.08
C VAL A 41 7.59 -5.14 8.52
N ARG A 42 6.97 -5.92 9.41
CA ARG A 42 6.89 -5.61 10.84
C ARG A 42 8.26 -5.39 11.45
N TYR A 43 9.23 -6.24 11.16
CA TYR A 43 10.59 -6.08 11.65
C TYR A 43 11.19 -4.71 11.28
N VAL A 44 11.01 -4.27 10.04
CA VAL A 44 11.51 -2.97 9.57
C VAL A 44 10.73 -1.82 10.22
N HIS A 45 9.41 -1.98 10.36
CA HIS A 45 8.55 -1.02 11.03
C HIS A 45 8.96 -0.80 12.49
N GLU A 46 9.07 -1.87 13.27
CA GLU A 46 9.41 -1.81 14.69
C GLU A 46 10.85 -1.31 14.93
N LYS A 47 11.78 -1.74 14.09
CA LYS A 47 13.21 -1.43 14.28
C LYS A 47 13.59 -0.02 13.79
N TYR A 48 13.00 0.45 12.70
CA TYR A 48 13.43 1.67 12.04
C TYR A 48 12.33 2.73 11.93
N GLY A 49 11.13 2.46 12.42
CA GLY A 49 9.99 3.38 12.34
C GLY A 49 9.47 3.57 10.91
N VAL A 50 9.74 2.62 10.00
CA VAL A 50 9.23 2.68 8.63
C VAL A 50 7.74 2.42 8.64
N ASN A 51 6.96 3.30 8.07
CA ASN A 51 5.50 3.22 8.02
C ASN A 51 4.93 3.17 6.59
N HIS A 52 5.80 3.02 5.58
CA HIS A 52 5.41 3.04 4.18
C HIS A 52 6.02 1.87 3.40
N VAL A 53 5.20 1.21 2.58
CA VAL A 53 5.63 0.16 1.65
C VAL A 53 5.32 0.60 0.21
N GLY A 54 6.37 0.75 -0.59
CA GLY A 54 6.25 1.01 -2.02
C GLY A 54 6.15 -0.28 -2.83
N CYS A 55 5.09 -0.42 -3.64
CA CYS A 55 4.84 -1.58 -4.48
C CYS A 55 5.04 -1.25 -5.97
N ILE A 56 5.74 -2.12 -6.68
CA ILE A 56 5.84 -2.08 -8.16
C ILE A 56 4.81 -3.00 -8.83
N CYS A 57 4.37 -4.04 -8.14
CA CYS A 57 3.38 -5.00 -8.62
C CYS A 57 1.96 -4.51 -8.31
N ALA A 58 1.08 -4.51 -9.31
CA ALA A 58 -0.32 -4.13 -9.12
C ALA A 58 -1.06 -5.06 -8.16
N ILE A 59 -0.70 -6.35 -8.14
CA ILE A 59 -1.29 -7.33 -7.22
C ILE A 59 -0.88 -7.02 -5.79
N ASP A 60 0.39 -6.75 -5.54
CA ASP A 60 0.86 -6.36 -4.21
C ASP A 60 0.16 -5.09 -3.73
N ARG A 61 0.01 -4.09 -4.62
CA ARG A 61 -0.73 -2.85 -4.33
C ARG A 61 -2.18 -3.11 -3.94
N ALA A 62 -2.81 -4.14 -4.53
CA ALA A 62 -4.20 -4.50 -4.23
C ALA A 62 -4.36 -5.33 -2.95
N VAL A 63 -3.40 -6.22 -2.62
CA VAL A 63 -3.57 -7.17 -1.51
C VAL A 63 -2.88 -6.74 -0.22
N PHE A 64 -1.81 -5.97 -0.29
CA PHE A 64 -1.07 -5.55 0.90
C PHE A 64 -1.84 -4.65 1.86
N PRO A 65 -2.73 -3.74 1.44
CA PRO A 65 -3.51 -2.97 2.40
C PRO A 65 -4.22 -3.86 3.41
N ALA A 66 -5.03 -4.81 2.96
CA ALA A 66 -5.74 -5.72 3.85
C ALA A 66 -4.81 -6.63 4.66
N LEU A 67 -3.69 -7.09 4.07
CA LEU A 67 -2.70 -7.92 4.75
C LEU A 67 -2.04 -7.17 5.90
N PHE A 68 -1.64 -5.91 5.67
CA PHE A 68 -0.94 -5.13 6.69
C PHE A 68 -1.90 -4.54 7.72
N ASP A 69 -3.11 -4.15 7.36
CA ASP A 69 -4.15 -3.80 8.35
C ASP A 69 -4.35 -4.90 9.39
N TYR A 70 -4.23 -6.15 8.96
CA TYR A 70 -4.40 -7.30 9.85
C TYR A 70 -3.13 -7.61 10.66
N TRP A 71 -1.94 -7.60 10.03
CA TRP A 71 -0.71 -8.09 10.66
C TRP A 71 0.23 -6.99 11.16
N VAL A 72 0.22 -5.82 10.54
CA VAL A 72 1.15 -4.70 10.80
C VAL A 72 0.37 -3.40 10.73
N PRO A 73 -0.52 -3.11 11.69
CA PRO A 73 -1.29 -1.87 11.72
C PRO A 73 -0.39 -0.65 11.57
N ASP A 74 -0.91 0.43 11.03
CA ASP A 74 -0.21 1.70 10.76
C ASP A 74 0.81 1.65 9.60
N MET A 75 0.79 0.59 8.79
CA MET A 75 1.61 0.49 7.58
C MET A 75 0.83 0.97 6.35
N GLU A 76 1.30 2.03 5.72
CA GLU A 76 0.71 2.56 4.49
C GLU A 76 1.28 1.87 3.25
N VAL A 77 0.43 1.55 2.29
CA VAL A 77 0.82 0.89 1.04
C VAL A 77 0.60 1.82 -0.14
N THR A 78 1.64 2.04 -0.94
CA THR A 78 1.60 2.96 -2.09
C THR A 78 2.25 2.32 -3.31
N GLY A 79 1.75 2.60 -4.50
CA GLY A 79 2.44 2.23 -5.74
C GLY A 79 3.64 3.14 -6.00
N ILE A 80 4.71 2.60 -6.58
CA ILE A 80 5.90 3.41 -6.94
C ILE A 80 5.52 4.57 -7.87
N HIS A 81 4.59 4.34 -8.81
CA HIS A 81 4.10 5.38 -9.72
C HIS A 81 3.35 6.50 -8.97
N GLU A 82 2.63 6.19 -7.90
CA GLU A 82 1.97 7.17 -7.03
C GLU A 82 3.01 8.03 -6.30
N LEU A 83 4.07 7.40 -5.78
CA LEU A 83 5.17 8.12 -5.13
C LEU A 83 5.87 9.07 -6.11
N VAL A 84 6.15 8.62 -7.33
CA VAL A 84 6.74 9.45 -8.38
C VAL A 84 5.81 10.61 -8.76
N ALA A 85 4.53 10.33 -8.99
CA ALA A 85 3.54 11.36 -9.33
C ALA A 85 3.41 12.43 -8.23
N ASN A 86 3.50 12.01 -6.96
CA ASN A 86 3.46 12.93 -5.83
C ASN A 86 4.75 13.75 -5.65
N ALA A 87 5.87 13.26 -6.13
CA ALA A 87 7.15 13.96 -6.09
C ALA A 87 7.34 14.96 -7.24
N LEU A 88 6.54 14.86 -8.31
CA LEU A 88 6.64 15.78 -9.45
C LEU A 88 6.15 17.18 -9.06
N VAL A 89 6.96 18.19 -9.36
CA VAL A 89 6.62 19.61 -9.24
C VAL A 89 6.58 20.19 -10.64
N PHE A 90 5.44 20.71 -11.05
CA PHE A 90 5.28 21.36 -12.36
C PHE A 90 5.61 22.85 -12.28
N PRO A 91 6.05 23.46 -13.40
CA PRO A 91 6.32 24.89 -13.44
C PRO A 91 5.12 25.71 -12.92
N GLY A 92 5.36 26.57 -11.92
CA GLY A 92 4.32 27.38 -11.28
C GLY A 92 3.59 26.75 -10.11
N GLU A 93 3.83 25.47 -9.81
CA GLU A 93 3.35 24.82 -8.57
C GLU A 93 4.34 25.05 -7.42
N LYS A 94 3.79 25.25 -6.21
CA LYS A 94 4.61 25.23 -5.00
C LYS A 94 5.10 23.82 -4.74
N GLU A 95 6.31 23.71 -4.19
CA GLU A 95 6.84 22.43 -3.69
C GLU A 95 5.81 21.74 -2.80
N LYS A 96 5.48 20.50 -3.17
CA LYS A 96 4.53 19.71 -2.39
C LYS A 96 5.22 19.25 -1.11
N THR A 97 4.50 19.28 0.00
CA THR A 97 5.05 18.79 1.27
C THR A 97 5.43 17.32 1.15
N THR A 98 6.55 16.96 1.76
CA THR A 98 7.05 15.58 1.78
C THR A 98 6.28 14.65 2.73
N ASP A 99 5.36 15.19 3.52
CA ASP A 99 4.50 14.37 4.37
C ASP A 99 3.39 13.73 3.55
N LEU A 100 3.62 12.47 3.18
CA LEU A 100 2.69 11.66 2.40
C LEU A 100 1.35 11.39 3.14
N ARG A 101 1.32 11.56 4.46
CA ARG A 101 0.10 11.38 5.27
C ARG A 101 -0.92 12.50 5.08
N GLU A 102 -0.45 13.68 4.72
CA GLU A 102 -1.31 14.85 4.52
C GLU A 102 -1.84 14.99 3.10
N ARG A 103 -1.43 14.09 2.18
CA ARG A 103 -1.86 14.16 0.78
C ARG A 103 -2.97 13.17 0.52
N PRO A 104 -4.18 13.63 0.16
CA PRO A 104 -5.14 12.74 -0.47
C PRO A 104 -4.50 12.19 -1.74
N LEU A 105 -4.45 10.87 -1.88
CA LEU A 105 -3.98 10.20 -3.10
C LEU A 105 -4.86 10.67 -4.25
N LYS A 106 -4.27 11.38 -5.21
CA LYS A 106 -4.99 11.92 -6.37
C LYS A 106 -5.54 10.73 -7.16
N GLY A 107 -6.85 10.54 -7.13
CA GLY A 107 -7.55 9.43 -7.80
C GLY A 107 -8.25 8.44 -6.87
N MET A 108 -8.10 8.53 -5.55
CA MET A 108 -9.05 7.89 -4.66
C MET A 108 -10.33 8.72 -4.61
N ARG A 109 -11.46 8.11 -4.96
CA ARG A 109 -12.78 8.67 -4.64
C ARG A 109 -12.83 8.87 -3.13
N THR A 110 -13.01 10.09 -2.70
CA THR A 110 -13.36 10.39 -1.32
C THR A 110 -14.87 10.26 -1.19
N ASP A 111 -15.35 9.89 0.00
CA ASP A 111 -16.81 9.80 0.29
C ASP A 111 -17.55 11.13 0.00
N GLN A 112 -16.82 12.21 -0.27
CA GLN A 112 -17.35 13.51 -0.68
C GLN A 112 -17.76 13.53 -2.17
N ASP A 113 -17.07 12.77 -3.02
CA ASP A 113 -17.38 12.69 -4.45
C ASP A 113 -18.68 11.93 -4.71
N GLU A 114 -19.08 11.03 -3.81
CA GLU A 114 -20.34 10.29 -3.90
C GLU A 114 -21.56 11.15 -3.52
N ASN A 115 -21.38 12.13 -2.64
CA ASN A 115 -22.46 13.04 -2.24
C ASN A 115 -22.79 14.12 -3.28
N GLU A 116 -21.83 14.50 -4.13
CA GLU A 116 -22.08 15.50 -5.17
C GLU A 116 -22.81 14.92 -6.39
N GLN A 117 -22.62 13.65 -6.69
CA GLN A 117 -23.32 12.98 -7.81
C GLN A 117 -24.76 12.57 -7.45
N GLY A 118 -25.05 12.31 -6.19
CA GLY A 118 -26.40 11.99 -5.71
C GLY A 118 -27.39 13.17 -5.73
N ASN A 119 -26.92 14.39 -5.91
CA ASN A 119 -27.75 15.60 -5.88
C ASN A 119 -28.06 16.20 -7.27
N GLN A 120 -27.61 15.55 -8.36
CA GLN A 120 -27.89 16.01 -9.74
C GLN A 120 -29.00 15.20 -10.44
N ASP A 121 -29.47 14.08 -9.84
CA ASP A 121 -30.56 13.24 -10.38
C ASP A 121 -31.86 13.35 -9.57
N GLY A 122 -32.07 14.46 -8.90
CA GLY A 122 -33.29 14.76 -8.16
C GLY A 122 -34.14 15.84 -8.84
#